data_10eebc8aca41f51fc31864cddb440f32
#
_entry.id   10eebc8aca41f51fc31864cddb440f32
#
_cell.length_a   1.000
_cell.length_b   1.000
_cell.length_c   1.000
_cell.angle_alpha   90.00
_cell.angle_beta   90.00
_cell.angle_gamma   90.00
#
_symmetry.space_group_name_H-M   'P 1'
#
loop_
_entity.id
_entity.type
_entity.pdbx_description
1 polymer ?
#
loop_
_entity_poly.entity_id
_entity_poly.type
_entity_poly.pdbx_seq_one_letter_code
_entity_poly.pdbx_strand_id
1 'polypeptide(L)'
;MNNTDWKILIYLREERSINKVAKRLFMTQPSLTYRLSQMEKEIGCPLFIRTNKGVHFTDAGNRLFSFAEKELQQYQDMKNFVTHEPNTISGVLRIGASQSFAQSHMPAILKGFVDEYNDIEISLTTDTSDRLTKLVKKEDIHLAIVRGNQEWPDADILLEDAPLYLISAQKIDYDALPNQPSIRYRSDPSLDELRSRWWRQNFSESPHFLLTVSDCLTCVEIVNHGLGQSLIPADLLPKCTSNVNREMIYDRQKRPILRPSHLIFKQAMLQSTPVKIFVDYMKKYFEV
;
A
#
# COMPACT_ATOMS: atom_id res chain seq x y z
N MET A 1 7.38 30.56 -7.51
CA MET A 1 8.18 29.32 -7.55
C MET A 1 7.99 28.61 -8.89
N ASN A 2 8.96 27.83 -9.35
CA ASN A 2 8.95 27.15 -10.65
C ASN A 2 9.43 25.68 -10.54
N ASN A 3 9.42 24.95 -11.64
CA ASN A 3 9.78 23.52 -11.67
C ASN A 3 11.22 23.23 -11.14
N THR A 4 12.18 24.15 -11.33
CA THR A 4 13.52 23.99 -10.74
C THR A 4 13.46 24.09 -9.22
N ASP A 5 12.60 24.94 -8.67
CA ASP A 5 12.41 25.10 -7.23
C ASP A 5 11.86 23.81 -6.60
N TRP A 6 10.88 23.18 -7.25
CA TRP A 6 10.34 21.90 -6.80
C TRP A 6 11.43 20.82 -6.79
N LYS A 7 12.25 20.72 -7.84
CA LYS A 7 13.39 19.80 -7.86
C LYS A 7 14.42 20.07 -6.77
N ILE A 8 14.69 21.35 -6.47
CA ILE A 8 15.58 21.72 -5.37
C ILE A 8 15.06 21.17 -4.04
N LEU A 9 13.77 21.30 -3.77
CA LEU A 9 13.15 20.79 -2.53
C LEU A 9 13.29 19.26 -2.42
N ILE A 10 13.00 18.53 -3.51
CA ILE A 10 13.13 17.06 -3.53
C ILE A 10 14.57 16.64 -3.24
N TYR A 11 15.52 17.15 -4.00
CA TYR A 11 16.92 16.77 -3.83
C TYR A 11 17.50 17.21 -2.49
N LEU A 12 17.02 18.33 -1.93
CA LEU A 12 17.45 18.79 -0.61
C LEU A 12 16.97 17.87 0.51
N ARG A 13 15.79 17.27 0.35
CA ARG A 13 15.26 16.26 1.27
C ARG A 13 16.09 14.98 1.27
N GLU A 14 16.49 14.53 0.07
CA GLU A 14 17.30 13.33 -0.11
C GLU A 14 18.72 13.53 0.41
N GLU A 15 19.39 14.58 -0.07
CA GLU A 15 20.85 14.79 0.13
C GLU A 15 21.19 15.48 1.44
N ARG A 16 20.28 16.28 2.00
CA ARG A 16 20.48 17.14 3.19
C ARG A 16 21.72 18.05 3.10
N SER A 17 22.23 18.29 1.88
CA SER A 17 23.47 19.00 1.61
C SER A 17 23.33 19.93 0.40
N ILE A 18 23.47 21.25 0.63
CA ILE A 18 23.40 22.25 -0.42
C ILE A 18 24.45 21.99 -1.51
N ASN A 19 25.67 21.61 -1.14
CA ASN A 19 26.73 21.32 -2.09
C ASN A 19 26.42 20.14 -3.00
N LYS A 20 25.84 19.06 -2.47
CA LYS A 20 25.46 17.90 -3.28
C LYS A 20 24.30 18.22 -4.21
N VAL A 21 23.28 18.94 -3.72
CA VAL A 21 22.15 19.37 -4.54
C VAL A 21 22.61 20.34 -5.66
N ALA A 22 23.50 21.27 -5.35
CA ALA A 22 24.06 22.18 -6.36
C ALA A 22 24.75 21.40 -7.48
N LYS A 23 25.62 20.43 -7.14
CA LYS A 23 26.26 19.54 -8.12
C LYS A 23 25.24 18.77 -8.95
N ARG A 24 24.22 18.19 -8.32
CA ARG A 24 23.18 17.40 -9.00
C ARG A 24 22.35 18.23 -9.98
N LEU A 25 22.15 19.51 -9.69
CA LEU A 25 21.41 20.46 -10.53
C LEU A 25 22.31 21.28 -11.49
N PHE A 26 23.61 20.99 -11.56
CA PHE A 26 24.60 21.75 -12.34
C PHE A 26 24.61 23.25 -11.99
N MET A 27 24.42 23.57 -10.69
CA MET A 27 24.44 24.92 -10.14
C MET A 27 25.67 25.15 -9.26
N THR A 28 26.02 26.43 -9.04
CA THR A 28 26.97 26.78 -7.98
C THR A 28 26.28 26.81 -6.60
N GLN A 29 27.06 26.50 -5.56
CA GLN A 29 26.50 26.53 -4.19
C GLN A 29 25.98 27.92 -3.78
N PRO A 30 26.64 29.05 -4.12
CA PRO A 30 26.05 30.39 -3.86
C PRO A 30 24.75 30.62 -4.59
N SER A 31 24.62 30.19 -5.85
CA SER A 31 23.37 30.31 -6.61
C SER A 31 22.23 29.52 -5.99
N LEU A 32 22.49 28.30 -5.56
CA LEU A 32 21.50 27.48 -4.86
C LEU A 32 21.08 28.11 -3.50
N THR A 33 22.05 28.59 -2.73
CA THR A 33 21.82 29.28 -1.46
C THR A 33 20.94 30.51 -1.63
N TYR A 34 21.24 31.33 -2.65
CA TYR A 34 20.44 32.50 -3.02
C TYR A 34 19.00 32.07 -3.37
N ARG A 35 18.85 31.01 -4.16
CA ARG A 35 17.52 30.50 -4.57
C ARG A 35 16.68 30.03 -3.39
N LEU A 36 17.29 29.31 -2.43
CA LEU A 36 16.63 28.90 -1.20
C LEU A 36 16.13 30.13 -0.40
N SER A 37 16.95 31.18 -0.29
CA SER A 37 16.54 32.40 0.40
C SER A 37 15.42 33.15 -0.35
N GLN A 38 15.38 33.10 -1.68
CA GLN A 38 14.28 33.65 -2.45
C GLN A 38 12.96 32.88 -2.22
N MET A 39 13.01 31.54 -2.11
CA MET A 39 11.84 30.74 -1.77
C MET A 39 11.28 31.12 -0.40
N GLU A 40 12.14 31.28 0.62
CA GLU A 40 11.71 31.70 1.97
C GLU A 40 11.09 33.10 1.95
N LYS A 41 11.64 34.02 1.15
CA LYS A 41 11.05 35.35 0.94
C LYS A 41 9.69 35.31 0.26
N GLU A 42 9.56 34.51 -0.79
CA GLU A 42 8.31 34.38 -1.56
C GLU A 42 7.18 33.77 -0.70
N ILE A 43 7.53 32.76 0.12
CA ILE A 43 6.57 32.10 1.03
C ILE A 43 6.32 32.92 2.30
N GLY A 44 7.26 33.79 2.68
CA GLY A 44 7.12 34.67 3.84
C GLY A 44 7.48 34.02 5.19
N CYS A 45 8.09 32.83 5.19
CA CYS A 45 8.52 32.17 6.42
C CYS A 45 9.77 31.29 6.19
N PRO A 46 10.54 30.98 7.26
CA PRO A 46 11.67 30.05 7.16
C PRO A 46 11.22 28.65 6.76
N LEU A 47 11.84 28.08 5.74
CA LEU A 47 11.56 26.74 5.22
C LEU A 47 12.65 25.74 5.63
N PHE A 48 13.85 26.24 5.94
CA PHE A 48 15.04 25.42 6.17
C PHE A 48 15.77 25.80 7.44
N ILE A 49 16.30 24.82 8.15
CA ILE A 49 17.20 24.96 9.30
C ILE A 49 18.55 24.41 8.88
N ARG A 50 19.60 25.25 8.97
CA ARG A 50 20.99 24.85 8.68
C ARG A 50 21.67 24.43 9.97
N THR A 51 22.22 23.24 9.98
CA THR A 51 22.96 22.68 11.13
C THR A 51 24.31 22.15 10.67
N ASN A 52 25.20 21.83 11.60
CA ASN A 52 26.47 21.16 11.31
C ASN A 52 26.28 19.76 10.69
N LYS A 53 25.07 19.19 10.78
CA LYS A 53 24.68 17.89 10.20
C LYS A 53 23.97 18.02 8.85
N GLY A 54 23.87 19.23 8.31
CA GLY A 54 23.22 19.51 7.04
C GLY A 54 21.98 20.40 7.16
N VAL A 55 21.13 20.33 6.12
CA VAL A 55 19.90 21.12 6.02
C VAL A 55 18.71 20.26 6.38
N HIS A 56 17.85 20.80 7.25
CA HIS A 56 16.58 20.18 7.66
C HIS A 56 15.42 21.10 7.29
N PHE A 57 14.25 20.52 7.05
CA PHE A 57 13.04 21.28 6.78
C PHE A 57 12.35 21.69 8.08
N THR A 58 11.79 22.90 8.10
CA THR A 58 10.82 23.33 9.13
C THR A 58 9.46 22.65 8.88
N ASP A 59 8.48 22.83 9.75
CA ASP A 59 7.11 22.36 9.51
C ASP A 59 6.50 23.01 8.26
N ALA A 60 6.78 24.29 8.01
CA ALA A 60 6.39 24.97 6.77
C ALA A 60 7.12 24.37 5.55
N GLY A 61 8.42 24.11 5.69
CA GLY A 61 9.22 23.44 4.67
C GLY A 61 8.71 22.05 4.34
N ASN A 62 8.31 21.25 5.33
CA ASN A 62 7.73 19.91 5.12
C ASN A 62 6.40 19.97 4.36
N ARG A 63 5.54 20.95 4.67
CA ARG A 63 4.28 21.17 3.92
C ARG A 63 4.55 21.57 2.47
N LEU A 64 5.51 22.49 2.27
CA LEU A 64 5.90 22.90 0.92
C LEU A 64 6.55 21.76 0.13
N PHE A 65 7.35 20.90 0.76
CA PHE A 65 7.92 19.71 0.15
C PHE A 65 6.80 18.76 -0.36
N SER A 66 5.80 18.45 0.47
CA SER A 66 4.68 17.59 0.04
C SER A 66 3.86 18.20 -1.11
N PHE A 67 3.79 19.53 -1.19
CA PHE A 67 3.20 20.22 -2.34
C PHE A 67 4.10 20.09 -3.58
N ALA A 68 5.41 20.30 -3.42
CA ALA A 68 6.37 20.19 -4.51
C ALA A 68 6.42 18.79 -5.15
N GLU A 69 6.28 17.72 -4.35
CA GLU A 69 6.17 16.36 -4.87
C GLU A 69 4.97 16.21 -5.81
N LYS A 70 3.81 16.74 -5.41
CA LYS A 70 2.58 16.69 -6.22
C LYS A 70 2.69 17.50 -7.50
N GLU A 71 3.23 18.71 -7.42
CA GLU A 71 3.42 19.59 -8.58
C GLU A 71 4.37 18.98 -9.62
N LEU A 72 5.49 18.41 -9.18
CA LEU A 72 6.42 17.73 -10.08
C LEU A 72 5.77 16.50 -10.75
N GLN A 73 4.98 15.76 -9.99
CA GLN A 73 4.28 14.60 -10.52
C GLN A 73 3.23 15.02 -11.56
N GLN A 74 2.39 16.01 -11.26
CA GLN A 74 1.40 16.54 -12.21
C GLN A 74 2.06 17.10 -13.46
N TYR A 75 3.18 17.79 -13.31
CA TYR A 75 3.94 18.29 -14.47
C TYR A 75 4.47 17.13 -15.33
N GLN A 76 4.97 16.06 -14.72
CA GLN A 76 5.45 14.89 -15.46
C GLN A 76 4.27 14.17 -16.16
N ASP A 77 3.15 13.99 -15.45
CA ASP A 77 1.94 13.38 -16.02
C ASP A 77 1.43 14.19 -17.23
N MET A 78 1.38 15.53 -17.12
CA MET A 78 1.04 16.43 -18.23
C MET A 78 2.03 16.31 -19.38
N LYS A 79 3.33 16.30 -19.10
CA LYS A 79 4.37 16.16 -20.12
C LYS A 79 4.22 14.83 -20.86
N ASN A 80 4.03 13.74 -20.14
CA ASN A 80 3.80 12.41 -20.71
C ASN A 80 2.54 12.42 -21.61
N PHE A 81 1.45 13.02 -21.13
CA PHE A 81 0.21 13.15 -21.92
C PHE A 81 0.39 13.92 -23.24
N VAL A 82 1.21 14.98 -23.22
CA VAL A 82 1.40 15.87 -24.42
C VAL A 82 2.44 15.30 -25.40
N THR A 83 3.44 14.56 -24.93
CA THR A 83 4.59 14.13 -25.75
C THR A 83 4.44 12.76 -26.39
N HIS A 84 3.43 11.97 -26.01
CA HIS A 84 3.24 10.63 -26.58
C HIS A 84 2.44 10.65 -27.87
N GLU A 85 2.89 9.84 -28.83
CA GLU A 85 2.16 9.60 -30.08
C GLU A 85 0.75 9.04 -29.80
N PRO A 86 -0.27 9.35 -30.64
CA PRO A 86 -1.67 8.98 -30.40
C PRO A 86 -1.95 7.48 -30.20
N ASN A 87 -0.97 6.60 -30.48
CA ASN A 87 -1.13 5.14 -30.45
C ASN A 87 -0.31 4.45 -29.35
N THR A 88 0.48 5.14 -28.53
CA THR A 88 1.26 4.52 -27.45
C THR A 88 0.57 4.75 -26.12
N ILE A 89 0.12 3.67 -25.48
CA ILE A 89 -0.46 3.69 -24.13
C ILE A 89 0.67 3.77 -23.13
N SER A 90 0.96 4.96 -22.65
CA SER A 90 2.06 5.22 -21.71
C SER A 90 1.63 6.14 -20.58
N GLY A 91 2.44 6.22 -19.55
CA GLY A 91 2.19 7.06 -18.38
C GLY A 91 2.57 6.37 -17.08
N VAL A 92 2.24 7.00 -15.95
CA VAL A 92 2.51 6.47 -14.62
C VAL A 92 1.23 5.97 -13.99
N LEU A 93 1.26 4.73 -13.51
CA LEU A 93 0.17 4.10 -12.79
C LEU A 93 0.58 3.87 -11.32
N ARG A 94 -0.01 4.64 -10.40
CA ARG A 94 0.24 4.51 -8.95
C ARG A 94 -0.85 3.65 -8.31
N ILE A 95 -0.46 2.46 -7.87
CA ILE A 95 -1.34 1.45 -7.29
C ILE A 95 -1.07 1.32 -5.79
N GLY A 96 -2.11 1.26 -4.98
CA GLY A 96 -2.04 0.76 -3.61
C GLY A 96 -2.54 -0.68 -3.52
N ALA A 97 -1.92 -1.51 -2.70
CA ALA A 97 -2.45 -2.84 -2.40
C ALA A 97 -2.24 -3.20 -0.93
N SER A 98 -3.26 -3.79 -0.30
CA SER A 98 -3.11 -4.32 1.07
C SER A 98 -2.01 -5.38 1.09
N GLN A 99 -1.24 -5.45 2.18
CA GLN A 99 -0.04 -6.29 2.26
C GLN A 99 -0.28 -7.74 1.84
N SER A 100 -1.34 -8.38 2.36
CA SER A 100 -1.63 -9.77 2.01
C SER A 100 -2.03 -9.95 0.54
N PHE A 101 -2.83 -9.02 -0.02
CA PHE A 101 -3.18 -9.04 -1.44
C PHE A 101 -1.95 -8.81 -2.32
N ALA A 102 -1.08 -7.90 -1.93
CA ALA A 102 0.17 -7.63 -2.64
C ALA A 102 1.07 -8.86 -2.71
N GLN A 103 1.15 -9.63 -1.61
CA GLN A 103 1.98 -10.83 -1.53
C GLN A 103 1.41 -12.03 -2.31
N SER A 104 0.09 -12.13 -2.41
CA SER A 104 -0.58 -13.29 -3.03
C SER A 104 -0.91 -13.09 -4.50
N HIS A 105 -1.43 -11.91 -4.90
CA HIS A 105 -2.03 -11.67 -6.21
C HIS A 105 -1.21 -10.74 -7.10
N MET A 106 -0.65 -9.65 -6.54
CA MET A 106 -0.01 -8.62 -7.36
C MET A 106 1.13 -9.11 -8.25
N PRO A 107 1.98 -10.10 -7.86
CA PRO A 107 3.02 -10.59 -8.77
C PRO A 107 2.47 -11.16 -10.08
N ALA A 108 1.39 -11.93 -10.04
CA ALA A 108 0.77 -12.50 -11.24
C ALA A 108 0.02 -11.43 -12.04
N ILE A 109 -0.73 -10.56 -11.36
CA ILE A 109 -1.47 -9.45 -11.98
C ILE A 109 -0.50 -8.51 -12.72
N LEU A 110 0.56 -8.07 -12.05
CA LEU A 110 1.53 -7.15 -12.64
C LEU A 110 2.31 -7.79 -13.79
N LYS A 111 2.68 -9.08 -13.67
CA LYS A 111 3.34 -9.79 -14.77
C LYS A 111 2.49 -9.77 -16.02
N GLY A 112 1.21 -10.17 -15.93
CA GLY A 112 0.31 -10.18 -17.07
C GLY A 112 0.02 -8.77 -17.62
N PHE A 113 -0.13 -7.78 -16.73
CA PHE A 113 -0.36 -6.40 -17.13
C PHE A 113 0.83 -5.78 -17.88
N VAL A 114 2.06 -5.96 -17.36
CA VAL A 114 3.28 -5.43 -18.00
C VAL A 114 3.58 -6.10 -19.32
N ASP A 115 3.27 -7.39 -19.48
CA ASP A 115 3.43 -8.10 -20.76
C ASP A 115 2.50 -7.51 -21.86
N GLU A 116 1.33 -6.98 -21.46
CA GLU A 116 0.36 -6.37 -22.39
C GLU A 116 0.59 -4.86 -22.58
N TYR A 117 1.07 -4.14 -21.52
CA TYR A 117 1.22 -2.68 -21.49
C TYR A 117 2.60 -2.27 -20.97
N ASN A 118 3.65 -2.52 -21.74
CA ASN A 118 5.05 -2.37 -21.36
C ASN A 118 5.53 -0.91 -21.22
N ASP A 119 4.80 0.07 -21.77
CA ASP A 119 5.15 1.49 -21.74
C ASP A 119 4.48 2.23 -20.55
N ILE A 120 3.77 1.52 -19.65
CA ILE A 120 3.21 2.08 -18.43
C ILE A 120 4.20 1.86 -17.28
N GLU A 121 4.69 2.95 -16.71
CA GLU A 121 5.47 2.90 -15.47
C GLU A 121 4.55 2.61 -14.27
N ILE A 122 4.87 1.59 -13.48
CA ILE A 122 4.05 1.20 -12.33
C ILE A 122 4.77 1.52 -11.04
N SER A 123 4.07 2.23 -10.15
CA SER A 123 4.46 2.44 -8.76
C SER A 123 3.49 1.70 -7.84
N LEU A 124 3.97 0.71 -7.09
CA LEU A 124 3.19 -0.07 -6.14
C LEU A 124 3.51 0.34 -4.70
N THR A 125 2.49 0.79 -3.97
CA THR A 125 2.56 1.08 -2.53
C THR A 125 1.82 -0.01 -1.76
N THR A 126 2.47 -0.60 -0.76
CA THR A 126 1.83 -1.58 0.12
C THR A 126 1.66 -1.03 1.52
N ASP A 127 0.44 -1.09 2.05
CA ASP A 127 0.13 -0.64 3.42
C ASP A 127 -1.17 -1.32 3.92
N THR A 128 -1.67 -0.89 5.08
CA THR A 128 -2.99 -1.28 5.59
C THR A 128 -4.11 -0.63 4.79
N SER A 129 -5.27 -1.30 4.72
CA SER A 129 -6.42 -0.84 3.92
C SER A 129 -6.87 0.58 4.27
N ASP A 130 -6.90 0.95 5.55
CA ASP A 130 -7.27 2.28 6.02
C ASP A 130 -6.28 3.39 5.59
N ARG A 131 -4.99 3.08 5.53
CA ARG A 131 -3.97 4.01 5.02
C ARG A 131 -4.07 4.18 3.52
N LEU A 132 -4.24 3.07 2.79
CA LEU A 132 -4.42 3.11 1.33
C LEU A 132 -5.66 3.92 0.94
N THR A 133 -6.78 3.74 1.65
CA THR A 133 -8.00 4.54 1.44
C THR A 133 -7.72 6.05 1.61
N LYS A 134 -6.92 6.44 2.61
CA LYS A 134 -6.49 7.84 2.80
C LYS A 134 -5.61 8.34 1.66
N LEU A 135 -4.71 7.50 1.11
CA LEU A 135 -3.86 7.86 -0.02
C LEU A 135 -4.69 8.08 -1.30
N VAL A 136 -5.68 7.21 -1.59
CA VAL A 136 -6.62 7.41 -2.72
C VAL A 136 -7.43 8.70 -2.54
N LYS A 137 -7.93 8.97 -1.32
CA LYS A 137 -8.67 10.20 -1.02
C LYS A 137 -7.85 11.46 -1.29
N LYS A 138 -6.54 11.42 -0.99
CA LYS A 138 -5.58 12.52 -1.22
C LYS A 138 -5.02 12.56 -2.66
N GLU A 139 -5.34 11.57 -3.49
CA GLU A 139 -4.78 11.39 -4.84
C GLU A 139 -3.26 11.17 -4.88
N ASP A 140 -2.68 10.75 -3.74
CA ASP A 140 -1.27 10.33 -3.69
C ASP A 140 -1.04 9.04 -4.48
N ILE A 141 -2.08 8.17 -4.57
CA ILE A 141 -2.19 7.01 -5.46
C ILE A 141 -3.49 7.07 -6.26
N HIS A 142 -3.51 6.47 -7.45
CA HIS A 142 -4.65 6.56 -8.37
C HIS A 142 -5.81 5.64 -7.96
N LEU A 143 -5.48 4.44 -7.50
CA LEU A 143 -6.42 3.41 -7.08
C LEU A 143 -5.78 2.51 -6.02
N ALA A 144 -6.60 1.77 -5.29
CA ALA A 144 -6.10 0.81 -4.31
C ALA A 144 -6.94 -0.46 -4.26
N ILE A 145 -6.27 -1.58 -4.01
CA ILE A 145 -6.91 -2.84 -3.63
C ILE A 145 -6.88 -2.93 -2.10
N VAL A 146 -8.05 -2.77 -1.50
CA VAL A 146 -8.26 -2.78 -0.05
C VAL A 146 -9.04 -4.00 0.37
N ARG A 147 -8.89 -4.45 1.62
CA ARG A 147 -9.58 -5.61 2.16
C ARG A 147 -10.49 -5.26 3.32
N GLY A 148 -11.57 -6.02 3.44
CA GLY A 148 -12.63 -5.79 4.42
C GLY A 148 -13.55 -4.64 3.98
N ASN A 149 -14.62 -4.43 4.74
CA ASN A 149 -15.59 -3.39 4.45
C ASN A 149 -14.97 -2.02 4.76
N GLN A 150 -14.51 -1.35 3.71
CA GLN A 150 -14.06 0.04 3.76
C GLN A 150 -15.20 0.94 3.31
N GLU A 151 -15.46 2.01 4.06
CA GLU A 151 -16.39 3.05 3.61
C GLU A 151 -15.72 3.89 2.53
N TRP A 152 -16.05 3.62 1.29
CA TRP A 152 -15.59 4.40 0.14
C TRP A 152 -16.78 4.99 -0.61
N PRO A 153 -16.88 6.33 -0.76
CA PRO A 153 -18.08 6.99 -1.30
C PRO A 153 -18.12 7.12 -2.82
N ASP A 154 -17.13 6.61 -3.53
CA ASP A 154 -16.98 6.76 -4.99
C ASP A 154 -16.91 5.37 -5.65
N ALA A 155 -16.11 5.17 -6.68
CA ALA A 155 -16.04 3.90 -7.39
C ALA A 155 -15.42 2.79 -6.53
N ASP A 156 -16.19 1.73 -6.33
CA ASP A 156 -15.88 0.54 -5.53
C ASP A 156 -16.30 -0.71 -6.31
N ILE A 157 -15.34 -1.60 -6.57
CA ILE A 157 -15.54 -2.84 -7.31
C ILE A 157 -15.13 -3.99 -6.41
N LEU A 158 -16.07 -4.87 -6.05
CA LEU A 158 -15.76 -6.11 -5.38
C LEU A 158 -15.00 -7.02 -6.36
N LEU A 159 -13.77 -7.40 -6.00
CA LEU A 159 -12.93 -8.29 -6.80
C LEU A 159 -13.13 -9.75 -6.41
N GLU A 160 -13.06 -10.04 -5.12
CA GLU A 160 -13.18 -11.40 -4.58
C GLU A 160 -13.61 -11.40 -3.12
N ASP A 161 -14.15 -12.53 -2.68
CA ASP A 161 -14.44 -12.83 -1.28
C ASP A 161 -13.55 -13.98 -0.80
N ALA A 162 -12.44 -13.68 -0.14
CA ALA A 162 -11.51 -14.67 0.35
C ALA A 162 -11.97 -15.23 1.72
N PRO A 163 -12.21 -16.54 1.86
CA PRO A 163 -12.53 -17.14 3.15
C PRO A 163 -11.34 -17.12 4.10
N LEU A 164 -11.61 -17.08 5.41
CA LEU A 164 -10.59 -17.21 6.44
C LEU A 164 -10.36 -18.66 6.83
N TYR A 165 -9.11 -19.00 7.09
CA TYR A 165 -8.67 -20.32 7.53
C TYR A 165 -7.94 -20.26 8.85
N LEU A 166 -8.21 -21.24 9.71
CA LEU A 166 -7.35 -21.60 10.80
C LEU A 166 -6.22 -22.49 10.23
N ILE A 167 -4.99 -22.09 10.46
CA ILE A 167 -3.80 -22.89 10.15
C ILE A 167 -3.12 -23.29 11.46
N SER A 168 -2.61 -24.51 11.53
CA SER A 168 -1.94 -25.03 12.72
C SER A 168 -0.82 -26.00 12.35
N ALA A 169 0.30 -25.89 13.06
CA ALA A 169 1.39 -26.86 13.00
C ALA A 169 0.99 -28.23 13.59
N GLN A 170 0.01 -28.25 14.47
CA GLN A 170 -0.55 -29.44 15.07
C GLN A 170 -1.92 -29.78 14.49
N LYS A 171 -2.41 -31.00 14.75
CA LYS A 171 -3.80 -31.35 14.39
C LYS A 171 -4.76 -30.36 15.07
N ILE A 172 -5.70 -29.84 14.29
CA ILE A 172 -6.70 -28.93 14.80
C ILE A 172 -7.68 -29.70 15.69
N ASP A 173 -7.71 -29.30 16.96
CA ASP A 173 -8.63 -29.80 17.97
C ASP A 173 -9.24 -28.58 18.68
N TYR A 174 -10.54 -28.37 18.46
CA TYR A 174 -11.23 -27.17 18.95
C TYR A 174 -11.24 -27.06 20.47
N ASP A 175 -11.28 -28.18 21.19
CA ASP A 175 -11.22 -28.17 22.66
C ASP A 175 -9.86 -27.74 23.21
N ALA A 176 -8.81 -28.01 22.47
CA ALA A 176 -7.43 -27.66 22.83
C ALA A 176 -6.99 -26.27 22.35
N LEU A 177 -7.68 -25.68 21.33
CA LEU A 177 -7.26 -24.42 20.68
C LEU A 177 -7.00 -23.26 21.65
N PRO A 178 -7.81 -23.00 22.70
CA PRO A 178 -7.55 -21.88 23.62
C PRO A 178 -6.20 -21.97 24.33
N ASN A 179 -5.72 -23.20 24.59
CA ASN A 179 -4.50 -23.48 25.31
C ASN A 179 -3.28 -23.65 24.39
N GLN A 180 -3.51 -23.74 23.05
CA GLN A 180 -2.43 -23.86 22.09
C GLN A 180 -1.81 -22.48 21.79
N PRO A 181 -0.48 -22.42 21.54
CA PRO A 181 0.18 -21.18 21.18
C PRO A 181 -0.43 -20.57 19.91
N SER A 182 -0.84 -19.31 19.97
CA SER A 182 -1.37 -18.56 18.84
C SER A 182 -0.38 -17.50 18.38
N ILE A 183 -0.22 -17.38 17.06
CA ILE A 183 0.62 -16.38 16.44
C ILE A 183 -0.30 -15.27 15.90
N ARG A 184 -0.08 -14.04 16.39
CA ARG A 184 -0.80 -12.86 15.92
C ARG A 184 0.06 -12.08 14.93
N TYR A 185 -0.54 -11.56 13.87
CA TYR A 185 0.11 -10.58 13.00
C TYR A 185 -0.68 -9.27 12.97
N ARG A 186 0.03 -8.17 12.73
CA ARG A 186 -0.61 -6.86 12.57
C ARG A 186 -1.45 -6.84 11.31
N SER A 187 -2.68 -6.39 11.44
CA SER A 187 -3.63 -6.26 10.36
C SER A 187 -4.46 -4.99 10.53
N ASP A 188 -5.38 -4.75 9.60
CA ASP A 188 -6.36 -3.67 9.77
C ASP A 188 -7.41 -4.03 10.83
N PRO A 189 -8.08 -3.00 11.40
CA PRO A 189 -9.09 -3.23 12.45
C PRO A 189 -10.23 -4.15 12.04
N SER A 190 -10.61 -4.19 10.73
CA SER A 190 -11.71 -5.03 10.26
C SER A 190 -11.38 -6.52 10.36
N LEU A 191 -10.14 -6.91 10.05
CA LEU A 191 -9.70 -8.31 10.21
C LEU A 191 -9.56 -8.69 11.67
N ASP A 192 -9.02 -7.79 12.50
CA ASP A 192 -8.90 -8.04 13.93
C ASP A 192 -10.28 -8.23 14.59
N GLU A 193 -11.31 -7.49 14.14
CA GLU A 193 -12.69 -7.68 14.60
C GLU A 193 -13.28 -9.01 14.14
N LEU A 194 -13.07 -9.40 12.86
CA LEU A 194 -13.53 -10.70 12.34
C LEU A 194 -12.95 -11.87 13.15
N ARG A 195 -11.64 -11.85 13.42
CA ARG A 195 -10.95 -12.87 14.23
C ARG A 195 -11.46 -12.92 15.66
N SER A 196 -11.56 -11.74 16.28
CA SER A 196 -12.03 -11.62 17.67
C SER A 196 -13.47 -12.06 17.81
N ARG A 197 -14.33 -11.74 16.83
CA ARG A 197 -15.72 -12.15 16.80
C ARG A 197 -15.82 -13.67 16.68
N TRP A 198 -15.13 -14.26 15.71
CA TRP A 198 -15.11 -15.71 15.54
C TRP A 198 -14.63 -16.43 16.79
N TRP A 199 -13.54 -15.95 17.41
CA TRP A 199 -13.00 -16.52 18.61
C TRP A 199 -14.01 -16.49 19.77
N ARG A 200 -14.58 -15.33 20.07
CA ARG A 200 -15.62 -15.17 21.11
C ARG A 200 -16.90 -15.98 20.87
N GLN A 201 -17.18 -16.33 19.62
CA GLN A 201 -18.34 -17.17 19.27
C GLN A 201 -18.12 -18.65 19.56
N ASN A 202 -16.87 -19.11 19.57
CA ASN A 202 -16.51 -20.51 19.68
C ASN A 202 -15.85 -20.86 21.03
N PHE A 203 -15.22 -19.90 21.71
CA PHE A 203 -14.45 -20.12 22.93
C PHE A 203 -14.82 -19.09 24.00
N SER A 204 -14.84 -19.55 25.25
CA SER A 204 -15.00 -18.70 26.46
C SER A 204 -13.69 -18.07 26.91
N GLU A 205 -12.56 -18.72 26.61
CA GLU A 205 -11.22 -18.29 26.98
C GLU A 205 -10.58 -17.47 25.86
N SER A 206 -9.71 -16.51 26.22
CA SER A 206 -8.94 -15.75 25.24
C SER A 206 -7.86 -16.62 24.60
N PRO A 207 -7.46 -16.35 23.33
CA PRO A 207 -6.37 -17.10 22.71
C PRO A 207 -5.06 -16.87 23.44
N HIS A 208 -4.27 -17.92 23.61
CA HIS A 208 -2.93 -17.83 24.18
C HIS A 208 -1.94 -17.29 23.14
N PHE A 209 -1.79 -15.95 23.06
CA PHE A 209 -0.83 -15.35 22.14
C PHE A 209 0.62 -15.55 22.60
N LEU A 210 1.36 -16.40 21.87
CA LEU A 210 2.78 -16.64 22.10
C LEU A 210 3.64 -15.46 21.59
N LEU A 211 3.32 -14.96 20.39
CA LEU A 211 4.04 -13.83 19.79
C LEU A 211 3.17 -13.06 18.80
N THR A 212 3.62 -11.84 18.50
CA THR A 212 3.00 -10.97 17.48
C THR A 212 4.06 -10.55 16.47
N VAL A 213 3.75 -10.71 15.17
CA VAL A 213 4.62 -10.34 14.06
C VAL A 213 4.05 -9.18 13.27
N SER A 214 4.85 -8.59 12.37
CA SER A 214 4.46 -7.41 11.60
C SER A 214 3.50 -7.71 10.45
N ASP A 215 3.55 -8.92 9.87
CA ASP A 215 2.80 -9.27 8.67
C ASP A 215 2.37 -10.75 8.64
N CYS A 216 1.42 -11.04 7.74
CA CYS A 216 0.83 -12.37 7.65
C CYS A 216 1.78 -13.43 7.08
N LEU A 217 2.69 -13.06 6.17
CA LEU A 217 3.61 -14.03 5.57
C LEU A 217 4.61 -14.55 6.60
N THR A 218 5.18 -13.65 7.42
CA THR A 218 6.03 -14.03 8.57
C THR A 218 5.27 -14.94 9.53
N CYS A 219 3.98 -14.67 9.76
CA CYS A 219 3.13 -15.53 10.59
C CYS A 219 3.00 -16.94 10.00
N VAL A 220 2.73 -17.06 8.70
CA VAL A 220 2.65 -18.34 7.98
C VAL A 220 3.97 -19.12 8.09
N GLU A 221 5.11 -18.45 7.91
CA GLU A 221 6.42 -19.09 8.01
C GLU A 221 6.70 -19.64 9.42
N ILE A 222 6.29 -18.92 10.45
CA ILE A 222 6.42 -19.40 11.85
C ILE A 222 5.58 -20.65 12.06
N VAL A 223 4.35 -20.70 11.55
CA VAL A 223 3.49 -21.90 11.62
C VAL A 223 4.09 -23.04 10.79
N ASN A 224 4.65 -22.78 9.61
CA ASN A 224 5.37 -23.76 8.79
C ASN A 224 6.53 -24.44 9.54
N HIS A 225 7.20 -23.71 10.43
CA HIS A 225 8.27 -24.21 11.28
C HIS A 225 7.80 -24.91 12.56
N GLY A 226 6.52 -25.21 12.66
CA GLY A 226 5.98 -26.01 13.75
C GLY A 226 5.51 -25.21 14.98
N LEU A 227 5.45 -23.87 14.88
CA LEU A 227 5.03 -23.03 16.01
C LEU A 227 3.57 -22.62 15.88
N GLY A 228 2.73 -23.13 16.78
CA GLY A 228 1.39 -22.63 17.08
C GLY A 228 0.39 -22.66 15.93
N GLN A 229 -0.57 -21.75 16.01
CA GLN A 229 -1.71 -21.62 15.12
C GLN A 229 -1.99 -20.16 14.77
N SER A 230 -2.71 -19.90 13.68
CA SER A 230 -3.15 -18.55 13.31
C SER A 230 -4.37 -18.58 12.38
N LEU A 231 -5.07 -17.44 12.28
CA LEU A 231 -6.15 -17.22 11.31
C LEU A 231 -5.63 -16.38 10.15
N ILE A 232 -5.69 -16.93 8.93
CA ILE A 232 -5.19 -16.28 7.71
C ILE A 232 -6.24 -16.26 6.60
N PRO A 233 -6.16 -15.34 5.63
CA PRO A 233 -6.95 -15.42 4.40
C PRO A 233 -6.52 -16.59 3.51
N ALA A 234 -7.46 -17.17 2.77
CA ALA A 234 -7.26 -18.34 1.91
C ALA A 234 -6.16 -18.16 0.84
N ASP A 235 -6.00 -16.97 0.33
CA ASP A 235 -5.01 -16.62 -0.69
C ASP A 235 -3.55 -16.80 -0.24
N LEU A 236 -3.30 -16.92 1.06
CA LEU A 236 -1.99 -17.26 1.61
C LEU A 236 -1.80 -18.76 1.88
N LEU A 237 -2.82 -19.60 1.71
CA LEU A 237 -2.70 -21.05 1.85
C LEU A 237 -1.63 -21.70 0.96
N PRO A 238 -1.38 -21.23 -0.28
CA PRO A 238 -0.28 -21.76 -1.10
C PRO A 238 1.12 -21.55 -0.50
N LYS A 239 1.26 -20.66 0.48
CA LYS A 239 2.52 -20.45 1.23
C LYS A 239 2.68 -21.39 2.42
N CYS A 240 1.62 -22.11 2.81
CA CYS A 240 1.69 -23.11 3.86
C CYS A 240 2.31 -24.42 3.31
N THR A 241 3.22 -24.99 4.07
CA THR A 241 3.81 -26.31 3.75
C THR A 241 2.80 -27.44 3.94
N SER A 242 3.06 -28.62 3.37
CA SER A 242 2.12 -29.75 3.38
C SER A 242 1.83 -30.32 4.78
N ASN A 243 2.69 -30.09 5.74
CA ASN A 243 2.55 -30.52 7.13
C ASN A 243 1.69 -29.58 8.00
N VAL A 244 1.28 -28.41 7.48
CA VAL A 244 0.38 -27.50 8.17
C VAL A 244 -1.06 -27.90 7.96
N ASN A 245 -1.79 -28.12 9.04
CA ASN A 245 -3.23 -28.37 9.02
C ASN A 245 -3.99 -27.08 8.72
N ARG A 246 -5.06 -27.16 7.92
CA ARG A 246 -5.83 -26.03 7.41
C ARG A 246 -7.31 -26.34 7.51
N GLU A 247 -8.06 -25.45 8.11
CA GLU A 247 -9.49 -25.60 8.25
C GLU A 247 -10.19 -24.26 8.02
N MET A 248 -11.19 -24.24 7.12
CA MET A 248 -12.01 -23.05 6.87
C MET A 248 -12.84 -22.75 8.11
N ILE A 249 -12.92 -21.50 8.51
CA ILE A 249 -13.71 -21.10 9.67
C ILE A 249 -15.10 -20.59 9.26
N TYR A 250 -16.08 -20.89 10.11
CA TYR A 250 -17.48 -20.61 9.87
C TYR A 250 -18.10 -19.78 11.00
N ASP A 251 -19.13 -19.02 10.68
CA ASP A 251 -19.99 -18.36 11.67
C ASP A 251 -20.97 -19.37 12.32
N ARG A 252 -21.77 -18.89 13.28
CA ARG A 252 -22.79 -19.72 13.97
C ARG A 252 -23.86 -20.27 13.04
N GLN A 253 -24.07 -19.68 11.87
CA GLN A 253 -25.01 -20.12 10.82
C GLN A 253 -24.33 -21.06 9.81
N LYS A 254 -23.13 -21.54 10.08
CA LYS A 254 -22.30 -22.38 9.19
C LYS A 254 -22.00 -21.72 7.84
N ARG A 255 -21.94 -20.39 7.76
CA ARG A 255 -21.48 -19.66 6.58
C ARG A 255 -20.00 -19.39 6.71
N PRO A 256 -19.20 -19.51 5.63
CA PRO A 256 -17.79 -19.15 5.67
C PRO A 256 -17.61 -17.70 6.12
N ILE A 257 -16.59 -17.45 6.93
CA ILE A 257 -16.22 -16.08 7.26
C ILE A 257 -15.35 -15.56 6.11
N LEU A 258 -15.90 -14.60 5.38
CA LEU A 258 -15.27 -14.02 4.18
C LEU A 258 -14.63 -12.68 4.50
N ARG A 259 -13.59 -12.38 3.74
CA ARG A 259 -12.94 -11.09 3.75
C ARG A 259 -12.87 -10.56 2.31
N PRO A 260 -13.76 -9.62 1.95
CA PRO A 260 -13.81 -9.08 0.60
C PRO A 260 -12.56 -8.29 0.26
N SER A 261 -12.17 -8.32 -1.01
CA SER A 261 -11.15 -7.47 -1.63
C SER A 261 -11.83 -6.53 -2.60
N HIS A 262 -11.62 -5.23 -2.44
CA HIS A 262 -12.24 -4.18 -3.23
C HIS A 262 -11.19 -3.37 -3.98
N LEU A 263 -11.46 -3.06 -5.24
CA LEU A 263 -10.73 -2.06 -6.01
C LEU A 263 -11.44 -0.72 -5.85
N ILE A 264 -10.80 0.22 -5.15
CA ILE A 264 -11.35 1.55 -4.90
C ILE A 264 -10.57 2.62 -5.67
N PHE A 265 -11.27 3.59 -6.21
CA PHE A 265 -10.69 4.74 -6.90
C PHE A 265 -11.70 5.89 -6.99
N LYS A 266 -11.23 7.10 -7.32
CA LYS A 266 -12.14 8.18 -7.70
C LYS A 266 -12.56 8.02 -9.16
N GLN A 267 -13.84 8.10 -9.46
CA GLN A 267 -14.38 7.97 -10.81
C GLN A 267 -13.69 8.92 -11.83
N ALA A 268 -13.30 10.11 -11.37
CA ALA A 268 -12.55 11.06 -12.19
C ALA A 268 -11.20 10.52 -12.68
N MET A 269 -10.57 9.57 -11.96
CA MET A 269 -9.29 8.96 -12.35
C MET A 269 -9.40 8.11 -13.62
N LEU A 270 -10.59 7.69 -14.03
CA LEU A 270 -10.81 6.98 -15.31
C LEU A 270 -10.54 7.84 -16.55
N GLN A 271 -10.37 9.15 -16.40
CA GLN A 271 -9.88 10.02 -17.47
C GLN A 271 -8.40 9.77 -17.78
N SER A 272 -7.64 9.22 -16.85
CA SER A 272 -6.28 8.76 -17.08
C SER A 272 -6.29 7.41 -17.79
N THR A 273 -5.73 7.35 -19.00
CA THR A 273 -5.67 6.12 -19.81
C THR A 273 -5.03 4.94 -19.09
N PRO A 274 -3.87 5.07 -18.39
CA PRO A 274 -3.29 3.97 -17.62
C PRO A 274 -4.22 3.45 -16.51
N VAL A 275 -4.93 4.35 -15.82
CA VAL A 275 -5.85 3.97 -14.76
C VAL A 275 -7.05 3.21 -15.31
N LYS A 276 -7.67 3.74 -16.37
CA LYS A 276 -8.81 3.08 -17.03
C LYS A 276 -8.46 1.67 -17.50
N ILE A 277 -7.33 1.53 -18.19
CA ILE A 277 -6.86 0.23 -18.70
C ILE A 277 -6.61 -0.75 -17.55
N PHE A 278 -5.99 -0.30 -16.47
CA PHE A 278 -5.74 -1.18 -15.32
C PHE A 278 -7.05 -1.59 -14.63
N VAL A 279 -8.02 -0.69 -14.49
CA VAL A 279 -9.34 -1.03 -13.95
C VAL A 279 -10.05 -2.06 -14.85
N ASP A 280 -10.03 -1.88 -16.17
CA ASP A 280 -10.63 -2.82 -17.12
C ASP A 280 -9.89 -4.17 -17.11
N TYR A 281 -8.55 -4.16 -16.98
CA TYR A 281 -7.73 -5.36 -16.82
C TYR A 281 -8.09 -6.11 -15.53
N MET A 282 -8.23 -5.41 -14.39
CA MET A 282 -8.61 -6.01 -13.12
C MET A 282 -10.00 -6.64 -13.17
N LYS A 283 -10.97 -5.97 -13.81
CA LYS A 283 -12.31 -6.55 -14.02
C LYS A 283 -12.25 -7.85 -14.82
N LYS A 284 -11.48 -7.85 -15.91
CA LYS A 284 -11.29 -9.05 -16.73
C LYS A 284 -10.59 -10.17 -15.95
N TYR A 285 -9.57 -9.83 -15.14
CA TYR A 285 -8.79 -10.79 -14.36
C TYR A 285 -9.62 -11.50 -13.29
N PHE A 286 -10.54 -10.77 -12.65
CA PHE A 286 -11.44 -11.29 -11.61
C PHE A 286 -12.85 -11.65 -12.12
N GLU A 287 -13.12 -11.51 -13.41
CA GLU A 287 -14.42 -11.81 -14.04
C GLU A 287 -15.61 -11.04 -13.43
N VAL A 288 -15.41 -9.75 -13.12
CA VAL A 288 -16.38 -8.85 -12.46
C VAL A 288 -16.71 -7.60 -13.29
#